data_8b4cd4413bab28c7f7108ef7bb035802
#
_entry.id   8b4cd4413bab28c7f7108ef7bb035802
#
_cell.length_a   1.000
_cell.length_b   1.000
_cell.length_c   1.000
_cell.angle_alpha   90.00
_cell.angle_beta   90.00
_cell.angle_gamma   90.00
#
_symmetry.space_group_name_H-M   'P 1'
#
loop_
_entity.id
_entity.type
_entity.pdbx_description
1 polymer ?
#
loop_
_entity_poly.entity_id
_entity_poly.type
_entity_poly.pdbx_seq_one_letter_code
_entity_poly.pdbx_strand_id
1 'polypeptide(L)'
;MTQPNFLIFMTDHQRGDTILSDSKVITPNIDKFRQRAMTFTKAYCPAPHCCPSRATFFTGLYPSEHGVWNNVGVSNNLSRGLFDGVRTFSEDLKENGYDLYFSGKWHVSQIESPAERGFTLLRHNTAQYRTFPNRPEYSEWNFYNRQPIDTEGMVRGTAEIIRPGYTHYTQYGINENPFGDLEVAEAAAAKIRDLKGSDKPFVVYTGPLGPHDPYFVPQRFLDLYDPDAIDLPDNFDDPMEDKPVLYRRTKSRYDQLTREEHRESVRRFYAFCSYEDYLFGKVMDALEESGHLEDTVIIYCSDHGDYIGSHGLWAKGLPCFEEAYHVCSMIGGPGIKHGECDAFLSLADYAPTILELAGINTDRHFTGRSFVPFLKGETPAQWRTECYTQTNGNEIYGIQRAVFNGKWKYVFNSFDYDELYDLENDPSELHNLIYGPHPENSPYKDIVREMCRKMWRFAYNTHDNCVNPYIMTALAPFGPGILQDDLERF
;
A
#
# COMPACT_ATOMS: atom_id res chain seq x y z
N MET A 1 1.52 26.56 20.44
CA MET A 1 2.42 26.22 19.32
C MET A 1 1.70 26.59 18.05
N THR A 2 2.35 27.18 17.07
CA THR A 2 1.79 27.42 15.74
C THR A 2 1.50 26.05 15.10
N GLN A 3 0.36 25.92 14.43
CA GLN A 3 0.00 24.70 13.69
C GLN A 3 1.04 24.47 12.58
N PRO A 4 1.64 23.26 12.45
CA PRO A 4 2.61 22.98 11.39
C PRO A 4 1.92 22.87 10.02
N ASN A 5 2.64 23.14 8.96
CA ASN A 5 2.26 22.72 7.61
C ASN A 5 2.48 21.22 7.42
N PHE A 6 1.88 20.65 6.39
CA PHE A 6 2.10 19.26 6.00
C PHE A 6 2.44 19.14 4.52
N LEU A 7 3.50 18.41 4.22
CA LEU A 7 3.81 17.88 2.91
C LEU A 7 3.68 16.36 2.96
N ILE A 8 2.77 15.79 2.17
CA ILE A 8 2.57 14.35 2.06
C ILE A 8 2.97 13.93 0.66
N PHE A 9 4.00 13.09 0.55
CA PHE A 9 4.44 12.47 -0.70
C PHE A 9 4.17 10.97 -0.62
N MET A 10 3.17 10.50 -1.37
CA MET A 10 2.72 9.10 -1.35
C MET A 10 2.92 8.47 -2.72
N THR A 11 3.89 7.57 -2.83
CA THR A 11 4.13 6.75 -4.01
C THR A 11 3.13 5.59 -4.12
N ASP A 12 3.11 4.92 -5.27
CA ASP A 12 2.28 3.75 -5.55
C ASP A 12 3.17 2.53 -5.82
N HIS A 13 2.90 1.38 -5.23
CA HIS A 13 3.69 0.15 -5.36
C HIS A 13 5.12 0.20 -4.78
N GLN A 14 5.51 1.20 -4.04
CA GLN A 14 6.88 1.25 -3.53
C GLN A 14 7.03 0.41 -2.25
N ARG A 15 7.90 -0.59 -2.31
CA ARG A 15 8.23 -1.47 -1.17
C ARG A 15 8.94 -0.70 -0.06
N GLY A 16 8.66 -1.06 1.18
CA GLY A 16 9.27 -0.44 2.36
C GLY A 16 10.79 -0.57 2.43
N ASP A 17 11.35 -1.68 1.95
CA ASP A 17 12.79 -1.93 1.94
C ASP A 17 13.58 -1.02 0.98
N THR A 18 12.90 -0.39 0.01
CA THR A 18 13.57 0.50 -0.97
C THR A 18 14.10 1.80 -0.37
N ILE A 19 13.63 2.17 0.83
CA ILE A 19 14.06 3.39 1.53
C ILE A 19 14.94 3.12 2.74
N LEU A 20 15.27 1.86 3.04
CA LEU A 20 16.13 1.50 4.17
C LEU A 20 17.60 1.79 3.85
N SER A 21 18.42 1.90 4.88
CA SER A 21 19.83 2.28 4.76
C SER A 21 20.71 1.26 4.01
N ASP A 22 20.27 0.00 3.96
CA ASP A 22 20.91 -1.12 3.26
C ASP A 22 20.30 -1.43 1.88
N SER A 23 19.38 -0.60 1.42
CA SER A 23 18.71 -0.77 0.13
C SER A 23 19.69 -0.68 -1.05
N LYS A 24 19.45 -1.51 -2.07
CA LYS A 24 20.15 -1.42 -3.37
C LYS A 24 19.63 -0.29 -4.25
N VAL A 25 18.55 0.36 -3.87
CA VAL A 25 17.92 1.46 -4.63
C VAL A 25 18.66 2.76 -4.38
N ILE A 26 18.96 3.49 -5.46
CA ILE A 26 19.70 4.77 -5.40
C ILE A 26 18.72 5.91 -5.19
N THR A 27 18.65 6.44 -3.96
CA THR A 27 17.66 7.43 -3.53
C THR A 27 18.30 8.60 -2.75
N PRO A 28 19.11 9.46 -3.40
CA PRO A 28 19.90 10.49 -2.73
C PRO A 28 19.05 11.55 -1.98
N ASN A 29 17.83 11.85 -2.44
CA ASN A 29 16.96 12.81 -1.77
C ASN A 29 16.29 12.21 -0.53
N ILE A 30 15.86 10.94 -0.60
CA ILE A 30 15.37 10.17 0.55
C ILE A 30 16.51 10.00 1.56
N ASP A 31 17.74 9.72 1.13
CA ASP A 31 18.92 9.63 2.01
C ASP A 31 19.20 10.94 2.74
N LYS A 32 19.08 12.08 2.04
CA LYS A 32 19.16 13.41 2.66
C LYS A 32 18.02 13.63 3.65
N PHE A 33 16.81 13.22 3.32
CA PHE A 33 15.65 13.36 4.19
C PHE A 33 15.72 12.44 5.43
N ARG A 34 16.28 11.23 5.29
CA ARG A 34 16.48 10.28 6.41
C ARG A 34 17.30 10.90 7.56
N GLN A 35 18.23 11.81 7.26
CA GLN A 35 19.05 12.47 8.26
C GLN A 35 18.27 13.41 9.19
N ARG A 36 17.01 13.74 8.84
CA ARG A 36 16.12 14.62 9.60
C ARG A 36 14.73 14.03 9.83
N ALA A 37 14.55 12.73 9.58
CA ALA A 37 13.29 12.03 9.69
C ALA A 37 13.40 10.79 10.58
N MET A 38 12.28 10.38 11.16
CA MET A 38 12.10 9.05 11.74
C MET A 38 11.69 8.11 10.61
N THR A 39 12.44 7.03 10.41
CA THR A 39 12.16 5.95 9.46
C THR A 39 11.56 4.78 10.23
N PHE A 40 10.36 4.33 9.82
CA PHE A 40 9.74 3.15 10.41
C PHE A 40 10.01 1.93 9.53
N THR A 41 10.67 0.94 10.10
CA THR A 41 11.11 -0.27 9.40
C THR A 41 10.04 -1.35 9.32
N LYS A 42 8.91 -1.19 10.03
CA LYS A 42 7.79 -2.13 10.08
C LYS A 42 6.45 -1.41 9.88
N ALA A 43 6.29 -0.77 8.73
CA ALA A 43 5.05 -0.11 8.34
C ALA A 43 4.31 -0.95 7.30
N TYR A 44 3.00 -1.14 7.47
CA TYR A 44 2.21 -2.07 6.65
C TYR A 44 0.91 -1.45 6.16
N CYS A 45 0.51 -1.82 4.94
CA CYS A 45 -0.84 -1.54 4.46
C CYS A 45 -1.82 -2.65 4.91
N PRO A 46 -3.09 -2.33 5.16
CA PRO A 46 -4.08 -3.33 5.56
C PRO A 46 -4.56 -4.21 4.40
N ALA A 47 -4.41 -3.76 3.18
CA ALA A 47 -4.75 -4.47 1.96
C ALA A 47 -3.79 -4.06 0.84
N PRO A 48 -3.23 -4.99 0.05
CA PRO A 48 -2.20 -4.67 -0.93
C PRO A 48 -2.82 -4.21 -2.26
N HIS A 49 -3.76 -3.27 -2.18
CA HIS A 49 -4.44 -2.65 -3.32
C HIS A 49 -4.62 -1.16 -3.07
N CYS A 50 -4.48 -0.37 -4.13
CA CYS A 50 -4.40 1.08 -4.01
C CYS A 50 -5.61 1.71 -3.29
N CYS A 51 -6.85 1.36 -3.71
CA CYS A 51 -8.03 2.02 -3.15
C CYS A 51 -8.26 1.73 -1.67
N PRO A 52 -8.29 0.48 -1.19
CA PRO A 52 -8.49 0.21 0.23
C PRO A 52 -7.34 0.76 1.08
N SER A 53 -6.11 0.70 0.58
CA SER A 53 -4.95 1.21 1.29
C SER A 53 -4.99 2.74 1.44
N ARG A 54 -5.26 3.46 0.35
CA ARG A 54 -5.42 4.92 0.38
C ARG A 54 -6.62 5.35 1.24
N ALA A 55 -7.75 4.64 1.14
CA ALA A 55 -8.91 4.87 2.01
C ALA A 55 -8.53 4.73 3.49
N THR A 56 -7.76 3.69 3.85
CA THR A 56 -7.25 3.51 5.21
C THR A 56 -6.36 4.67 5.66
N PHE A 57 -5.43 5.12 4.82
CA PHE A 57 -4.55 6.27 5.11
C PHE A 57 -5.35 7.55 5.41
N PHE A 58 -6.36 7.84 4.56
CA PHE A 58 -7.15 9.06 4.72
C PHE A 58 -8.15 9.01 5.88
N THR A 59 -8.63 7.84 6.27
CA THR A 59 -9.70 7.70 7.26
C THR A 59 -9.23 7.26 8.65
N GLY A 60 -8.11 6.54 8.74
CA GLY A 60 -7.65 5.89 9.98
C GLY A 60 -8.43 4.63 10.34
N LEU A 61 -9.18 4.07 9.38
CA LEU A 61 -10.05 2.91 9.52
C LEU A 61 -9.56 1.77 8.61
N TYR A 62 -10.05 0.56 8.85
CA TYR A 62 -9.78 -0.61 8.02
C TYR A 62 -10.86 -0.83 6.95
N PRO A 63 -10.63 -1.66 5.91
CA PRO A 63 -11.60 -1.92 4.84
C PRO A 63 -13.01 -2.26 5.29
N SER A 64 -13.18 -3.04 6.36
CA SER A 64 -14.48 -3.38 6.95
C SER A 64 -15.23 -2.19 7.53
N GLU A 65 -14.52 -1.14 7.93
CA GLU A 65 -15.08 0.05 8.57
C GLU A 65 -15.30 1.20 7.59
N HIS A 66 -14.36 1.38 6.63
CA HIS A 66 -14.49 2.45 5.64
C HIS A 66 -15.18 2.03 4.34
N GLY A 67 -15.38 0.73 4.10
CA GLY A 67 -16.19 0.18 3.01
C GLY A 67 -15.50 0.00 1.66
N VAL A 68 -14.24 0.41 1.51
CA VAL A 68 -13.48 0.23 0.25
C VAL A 68 -12.70 -1.07 0.30
N TRP A 69 -13.22 -2.12 -0.36
CA TRP A 69 -12.68 -3.47 -0.27
C TRP A 69 -11.66 -3.83 -1.36
N ASN A 70 -11.80 -3.20 -2.52
CA ASN A 70 -10.91 -3.39 -3.67
C ASN A 70 -10.85 -2.11 -4.51
N ASN A 71 -10.12 -2.15 -5.62
CA ASN A 71 -9.99 -0.97 -6.47
C ASN A 71 -11.35 -0.54 -7.04
N VAL A 72 -11.66 0.73 -6.84
CA VAL A 72 -12.82 1.38 -7.46
C VAL A 72 -12.51 1.71 -8.93
N GLY A 73 -13.53 1.88 -9.74
CA GLY A 73 -13.36 2.17 -11.17
C GLY A 73 -12.99 0.97 -12.04
N VAL A 74 -12.94 -0.22 -11.46
CA VAL A 74 -12.86 -1.50 -12.18
C VAL A 74 -14.22 -2.16 -12.23
N SER A 75 -14.43 -3.06 -13.21
CA SER A 75 -15.75 -3.67 -13.47
C SER A 75 -16.31 -4.48 -12.33
N ASN A 76 -15.43 -5.15 -11.64
CA ASN A 76 -15.76 -6.04 -10.56
C ASN A 76 -15.55 -5.38 -9.18
N ASN A 77 -15.62 -4.05 -9.09
CA ASN A 77 -15.49 -3.39 -7.81
C ASN A 77 -16.61 -3.79 -6.84
N LEU A 78 -16.22 -4.04 -5.59
CA LEU A 78 -17.13 -4.40 -4.49
C LEU A 78 -17.74 -3.16 -3.83
N SER A 79 -17.12 -2.00 -4.04
CA SER A 79 -17.53 -0.72 -3.49
C SER A 79 -17.24 0.41 -4.47
N ARG A 80 -17.93 1.55 -4.32
CA ARG A 80 -17.71 2.73 -5.15
C ARG A 80 -16.89 3.81 -4.47
N GLY A 81 -16.73 3.72 -3.17
CA GLY A 81 -16.04 4.68 -2.34
C GLY A 81 -16.29 4.36 -0.87
N LEU A 82 -16.06 5.34 -0.02
CA LEU A 82 -16.26 5.23 1.42
C LEU A 82 -17.74 5.02 1.74
N PHE A 83 -18.03 4.37 2.85
CA PHE A 83 -19.38 4.31 3.41
C PHE A 83 -19.88 5.72 3.77
N ASP A 84 -21.20 5.89 3.74
CA ASP A 84 -21.84 7.14 4.13
C ASP A 84 -21.43 7.54 5.56
N GLY A 85 -21.05 8.79 5.73
CA GLY A 85 -20.62 9.35 7.02
C GLY A 85 -19.17 9.07 7.41
N VAL A 86 -18.43 8.25 6.64
CA VAL A 86 -16.98 8.09 6.87
C VAL A 86 -16.25 9.33 6.42
N ARG A 87 -15.51 9.93 7.35
CA ARG A 87 -14.73 11.15 7.13
C ARG A 87 -13.26 10.84 6.91
N THR A 88 -12.58 11.74 6.21
CA THR A 88 -11.13 11.77 6.04
C THR A 88 -10.49 12.79 6.98
N PHE A 89 -9.20 12.66 7.30
CA PHE A 89 -8.49 13.65 8.11
C PHE A 89 -8.45 15.04 7.45
N SER A 90 -8.57 15.08 6.13
CA SER A 90 -8.55 16.33 5.38
C SER A 90 -9.76 17.22 5.67
N GLU A 91 -10.92 16.63 5.93
CA GLU A 91 -12.13 17.39 6.34
C GLU A 91 -11.91 18.04 7.71
N ASP A 92 -11.30 17.29 8.66
CA ASP A 92 -11.00 17.84 9.99
C ASP A 92 -9.95 18.98 9.91
N LEU A 93 -8.91 18.82 9.09
CA LEU A 93 -7.93 19.88 8.85
C LEU A 93 -8.57 21.12 8.22
N LYS A 94 -9.44 20.92 7.23
CA LYS A 94 -10.16 22.03 6.58
C LYS A 94 -11.03 22.82 7.54
N GLU A 95 -11.79 22.13 8.39
CA GLU A 95 -12.64 22.72 9.43
C GLU A 95 -11.81 23.48 10.47
N ASN A 96 -10.55 23.09 10.67
CA ASN A 96 -9.62 23.76 11.60
C ASN A 96 -8.68 24.78 10.92
N GLY A 97 -9.06 25.26 9.74
CA GLY A 97 -8.46 26.43 9.11
C GLY A 97 -7.31 26.18 8.14
N TYR A 98 -6.97 24.94 7.85
CA TYR A 98 -5.95 24.60 6.87
C TYR A 98 -6.40 24.89 5.43
N ASP A 99 -5.47 25.33 4.59
CA ASP A 99 -5.60 25.26 3.13
C ASP A 99 -5.05 23.94 2.61
N LEU A 100 -5.85 23.23 1.82
CA LEU A 100 -5.52 21.89 1.36
C LEU A 100 -5.35 21.87 -0.15
N TYR A 101 -4.23 21.33 -0.64
CA TYR A 101 -3.89 21.25 -2.05
C TYR A 101 -3.56 19.81 -2.41
N PHE A 102 -4.07 19.35 -3.56
CA PHE A 102 -3.93 17.96 -4.01
C PHE A 102 -3.37 17.88 -5.43
N SER A 103 -2.29 17.13 -5.59
CA SER A 103 -1.69 16.83 -6.88
C SER A 103 -1.50 15.31 -7.03
N GLY A 104 -2.03 14.71 -8.11
CA GLY A 104 -1.82 13.31 -8.47
C GLY A 104 -2.98 12.36 -8.17
N LYS A 105 -2.65 11.16 -7.69
CA LYS A 105 -3.56 10.03 -7.53
C LYS A 105 -4.38 10.11 -6.24
N TRP A 106 -5.72 10.09 -6.38
CA TRP A 106 -6.66 9.92 -5.27
C TRP A 106 -7.00 8.46 -5.02
N HIS A 107 -7.74 7.86 -5.90
CA HIS A 107 -8.10 6.45 -5.96
C HIS A 107 -8.72 5.90 -4.66
N VAL A 108 -9.57 6.69 -4.00
CA VAL A 108 -10.34 6.31 -2.79
C VAL A 108 -11.79 6.07 -3.14
N SER A 109 -12.33 6.87 -4.08
CA SER A 109 -13.73 6.84 -4.47
C SER A 109 -13.86 6.98 -5.98
N GLN A 110 -14.90 6.35 -6.54
CA GLN A 110 -15.31 6.50 -7.93
C GLN A 110 -16.31 7.64 -8.13
N ILE A 111 -16.97 8.06 -7.03
CA ILE A 111 -18.06 9.03 -7.04
C ILE A 111 -17.67 10.38 -6.43
N GLU A 112 -16.53 10.45 -5.74
CA GLU A 112 -16.01 11.64 -5.09
C GLU A 112 -14.55 11.87 -5.49
N SER A 113 -14.21 13.10 -5.73
CA SER A 113 -12.83 13.57 -5.91
C SER A 113 -12.25 14.10 -4.59
N PRO A 114 -10.96 14.42 -4.51
CA PRO A 114 -10.41 15.08 -3.32
C PRO A 114 -11.06 16.43 -3.03
N ALA A 115 -11.71 17.09 -4.02
CA ALA A 115 -12.36 18.36 -3.83
C ALA A 115 -13.55 18.26 -2.86
N GLU A 116 -14.33 17.19 -2.92
CA GLU A 116 -15.44 16.93 -1.99
C GLU A 116 -14.94 16.65 -0.57
N ARG A 117 -13.64 16.36 -0.42
CA ARG A 117 -12.96 16.11 0.85
C ARG A 117 -12.09 17.30 1.30
N GLY A 118 -12.36 18.50 0.77
CA GLY A 118 -11.79 19.78 1.22
C GLY A 118 -10.54 20.25 0.48
N PHE A 119 -10.02 19.49 -0.50
CA PHE A 119 -8.82 19.88 -1.26
C PHE A 119 -9.12 20.79 -2.44
N THR A 120 -8.18 21.70 -2.71
CA THR A 120 -8.06 22.39 -3.99
C THR A 120 -7.21 21.53 -4.92
N LEU A 121 -7.75 21.17 -6.10
CA LEU A 121 -7.05 20.32 -7.06
C LEU A 121 -6.00 21.14 -7.84
N LEU A 122 -4.76 20.66 -7.88
CA LEU A 122 -3.67 21.24 -8.67
C LEU A 122 -3.50 20.49 -9.99
N ARG A 123 -2.98 19.28 -9.92
CA ARG A 123 -2.89 18.36 -11.04
C ARG A 123 -3.63 17.08 -10.67
N HIS A 124 -4.60 16.71 -11.47
CA HIS A 124 -5.48 15.60 -11.17
C HIS A 124 -5.58 14.66 -12.38
N ASN A 125 -5.41 13.37 -12.17
CA ASN A 125 -5.63 12.40 -13.22
C ASN A 125 -7.12 12.08 -13.33
N THR A 126 -7.82 12.83 -14.21
CA THR A 126 -9.28 12.70 -14.43
C THR A 126 -9.71 11.35 -15.03
N ALA A 127 -8.77 10.54 -15.53
CA ALA A 127 -9.10 9.23 -16.08
C ALA A 127 -9.65 8.25 -15.01
N GLN A 128 -9.37 8.50 -13.73
CA GLN A 128 -9.87 7.72 -12.60
C GLN A 128 -11.34 8.02 -12.23
N TYR A 129 -11.91 9.14 -12.71
CA TYR A 129 -13.28 9.58 -12.41
C TYR A 129 -14.22 9.43 -13.59
N ARG A 130 -14.08 8.38 -14.36
CA ARG A 130 -15.17 8.00 -15.24
C ARG A 130 -16.33 7.62 -14.34
N THR A 131 -17.25 8.56 -14.22
CA THR A 131 -18.57 8.29 -13.66
C THR A 131 -19.20 7.17 -14.50
N PHE A 132 -19.15 5.97 -13.97
CA PHE A 132 -20.10 4.94 -14.36
C PHE A 132 -21.33 5.16 -13.46
N PRO A 133 -22.31 5.95 -13.87
CA PRO A 133 -23.46 6.26 -13.01
C PRO A 133 -24.29 5.02 -12.72
N ASN A 134 -24.10 3.97 -13.50
CA ASN A 134 -24.76 2.69 -13.36
C ASN A 134 -23.76 1.56 -13.57
N ARG A 135 -24.12 0.36 -13.15
CA ARG A 135 -23.38 -0.85 -13.53
C ARG A 135 -23.28 -0.87 -15.06
N PRO A 136 -22.10 -1.20 -15.65
CA PRO A 136 -22.03 -1.38 -17.10
C PRO A 136 -23.14 -2.33 -17.52
N GLU A 137 -23.90 -1.97 -18.54
CA GLU A 137 -24.84 -2.88 -19.14
C GLU A 137 -24.10 -4.16 -19.53
N TYR A 138 -24.76 -5.31 -19.45
CA TYR A 138 -24.14 -6.61 -19.78
C TYR A 138 -23.52 -6.62 -21.19
N SER A 139 -24.07 -5.82 -22.11
CA SER A 139 -23.54 -5.59 -23.46
C SER A 139 -22.19 -4.87 -23.49
N GLU A 140 -21.86 -4.07 -22.47
CA GLU A 140 -20.58 -3.37 -22.34
C GLU A 140 -19.52 -4.22 -21.66
N TRP A 141 -19.93 -5.33 -21.09
CA TRP A 141 -19.13 -6.22 -20.27
C TRP A 141 -17.96 -6.85 -21.01
N ASN A 142 -18.16 -7.16 -22.29
CA ASN A 142 -17.17 -7.83 -23.12
C ASN A 142 -16.04 -6.93 -23.60
N PHE A 143 -16.19 -5.61 -23.50
CA PHE A 143 -15.29 -4.67 -24.16
C PHE A 143 -14.55 -3.73 -23.22
N TYR A 144 -14.56 -4.00 -22.00
CA TYR A 144 -13.94 -3.35 -20.88
C TYR A 144 -12.80 -2.38 -21.25
N ASN A 145 -13.09 -1.30 -22.00
CA ASN A 145 -12.14 -0.30 -22.48
C ASN A 145 -10.95 -0.83 -23.31
N ARG A 146 -10.90 -2.13 -23.60
CA ARG A 146 -9.86 -2.77 -24.43
C ARG A 146 -10.55 -3.65 -25.43
N GLN A 147 -10.39 -3.34 -26.70
CA GLN A 147 -10.85 -4.25 -27.73
C GLN A 147 -9.99 -5.52 -27.68
N PRO A 148 -10.58 -6.69 -27.50
CA PRO A 148 -9.84 -7.94 -27.58
C PRO A 148 -9.19 -8.04 -28.96
N ILE A 149 -7.95 -8.49 -29.00
CA ILE A 149 -7.22 -8.79 -30.23
C ILE A 149 -7.06 -10.31 -30.38
N ASP A 150 -7.10 -10.77 -31.59
CA ASP A 150 -6.73 -12.15 -31.86
C ASP A 150 -5.21 -12.30 -31.63
N THR A 151 -4.86 -13.14 -30.66
CA THR A 151 -3.47 -13.40 -30.29
C THR A 151 -2.97 -14.76 -30.79
N GLU A 152 -3.79 -15.49 -31.55
CA GLU A 152 -3.39 -16.76 -32.14
C GLU A 152 -2.25 -16.54 -33.15
N GLY A 153 -1.16 -17.28 -32.97
CA GLY A 153 0.03 -17.16 -33.82
C GLY A 153 0.90 -15.91 -33.58
N MET A 154 0.55 -15.05 -32.62
CA MET A 154 1.42 -13.93 -32.24
C MET A 154 2.75 -14.44 -31.68
N VAL A 155 3.85 -13.83 -32.11
CA VAL A 155 5.17 -14.05 -31.54
C VAL A 155 5.40 -12.98 -30.48
N ARG A 156 5.78 -13.41 -29.28
CA ARG A 156 6.09 -12.53 -28.16
C ARG A 156 7.36 -11.71 -28.44
N GLY A 157 7.28 -10.41 -28.26
CA GLY A 157 8.43 -9.52 -28.18
C GLY A 157 9.08 -9.53 -26.80
N THR A 158 10.23 -8.85 -26.68
CA THR A 158 10.90 -8.65 -25.39
C THR A 158 9.98 -7.90 -24.42
N ALA A 159 9.95 -8.33 -23.16
CA ALA A 159 9.10 -7.79 -22.10
C ALA A 159 7.58 -7.96 -22.32
N GLU A 160 7.17 -8.69 -23.33
CA GLU A 160 5.74 -8.88 -23.60
C GLU A 160 5.20 -10.16 -22.97
N ILE A 161 3.96 -10.10 -22.48
CA ILE A 161 3.17 -11.23 -22.01
C ILE A 161 1.92 -11.30 -22.87
N ILE A 162 1.78 -12.37 -23.66
CA ILE A 162 0.61 -12.59 -24.51
C ILE A 162 -0.51 -13.18 -23.64
N ARG A 163 -1.69 -12.58 -23.72
CA ARG A 163 -2.91 -13.07 -23.06
C ARG A 163 -3.81 -13.67 -24.15
N PRO A 164 -3.87 -15.02 -24.25
CA PRO A 164 -4.55 -15.68 -25.35
C PRO A 164 -6.00 -15.20 -25.53
N GLY A 165 -6.37 -14.85 -26.76
CA GLY A 165 -7.71 -14.39 -27.13
C GLY A 165 -8.11 -13.03 -26.56
N TYR A 166 -7.16 -12.26 -26.00
CA TYR A 166 -7.51 -11.00 -25.36
C TYR A 166 -6.57 -9.85 -25.75
N THR A 167 -5.31 -9.85 -25.32
CA THR A 167 -4.37 -8.75 -25.58
C THR A 167 -2.95 -9.18 -25.22
N HIS A 168 -1.98 -8.32 -25.44
CA HIS A 168 -0.65 -8.43 -24.86
C HIS A 168 -0.45 -7.37 -23.76
N TYR A 169 0.51 -7.62 -22.89
CA TYR A 169 0.93 -6.72 -21.84
C TYR A 169 2.44 -6.54 -21.92
N THR A 170 2.91 -5.31 -21.87
CA THR A 170 4.34 -4.99 -21.88
C THR A 170 4.79 -4.71 -20.45
N GLN A 171 5.64 -5.57 -19.90
CA GLN A 171 6.11 -5.51 -18.52
C GLN A 171 6.95 -4.28 -18.23
N TYR A 172 7.79 -3.87 -19.18
CA TYR A 172 8.68 -2.73 -19.01
C TYR A 172 9.04 -2.04 -20.34
N GLY A 173 9.54 -0.82 -20.24
CA GLY A 173 9.95 -0.02 -21.40
C GLY A 173 10.68 1.27 -21.00
N ILE A 174 10.81 2.18 -21.96
CA ILE A 174 11.34 3.54 -21.74
C ILE A 174 10.20 4.54 -21.88
N ASN A 175 10.11 5.44 -20.92
CA ASN A 175 9.25 6.62 -20.96
C ASN A 175 9.90 7.73 -20.13
N GLU A 176 10.10 8.91 -20.71
CA GLU A 176 10.78 10.03 -20.07
C GLU A 176 9.92 10.73 -19.00
N ASN A 177 8.61 10.48 -19.01
CA ASN A 177 7.66 10.98 -18.03
C ASN A 177 6.54 9.95 -17.78
N PRO A 178 6.86 8.84 -17.09
CA PRO A 178 5.87 7.79 -16.83
C PRO A 178 4.69 8.34 -16.05
N PHE A 179 3.50 7.97 -16.47
CA PHE A 179 2.21 8.38 -15.89
C PHE A 179 1.95 9.89 -15.80
N GLY A 180 2.87 10.76 -16.26
CA GLY A 180 2.79 12.20 -16.07
C GLY A 180 3.16 12.65 -14.65
N ASP A 181 3.99 11.87 -13.95
CA ASP A 181 4.33 12.11 -12.56
C ASP A 181 5.22 13.35 -12.38
N LEU A 182 5.97 13.75 -13.43
CA LEU A 182 6.72 15.00 -13.42
C LEU A 182 5.78 16.21 -13.23
N GLU A 183 4.69 16.27 -13.99
CA GLU A 183 3.72 17.37 -13.86
C GLU A 183 2.97 17.32 -12.51
N VAL A 184 2.79 16.16 -11.93
CA VAL A 184 2.22 16.01 -10.57
C VAL A 184 3.15 16.68 -9.55
N ALA A 185 4.44 16.37 -9.60
CA ALA A 185 5.44 16.95 -8.69
C ALA A 185 5.65 18.46 -8.96
N GLU A 186 5.70 18.89 -10.22
CA GLU A 186 5.88 20.30 -10.60
C GLU A 186 4.70 21.17 -10.18
N ALA A 187 3.45 20.67 -10.29
CA ALA A 187 2.27 21.39 -9.83
C ALA A 187 2.29 21.58 -8.31
N ALA A 188 2.69 20.55 -7.54
CA ALA A 188 2.87 20.65 -6.09
C ALA A 188 4.00 21.64 -5.74
N ALA A 189 5.16 21.53 -6.38
CA ALA A 189 6.30 22.43 -6.18
C ALA A 189 5.95 23.89 -6.51
N ALA A 190 5.24 24.16 -7.60
CA ALA A 190 4.78 25.49 -7.95
C ALA A 190 3.86 26.07 -6.88
N LYS A 191 2.90 25.27 -6.38
CA LYS A 191 2.01 25.70 -5.31
C LYS A 191 2.76 26.01 -4.02
N ILE A 192 3.73 25.19 -3.63
CA ILE A 192 4.57 25.43 -2.45
C ILE A 192 5.31 26.76 -2.57
N ARG A 193 5.88 27.08 -3.75
CA ARG A 193 6.53 28.37 -3.99
C ARG A 193 5.56 29.55 -3.89
N ASP A 194 4.32 29.38 -4.40
CA ASP A 194 3.26 30.43 -4.29
C ASP A 194 2.84 30.69 -2.84
N LEU A 195 3.02 29.72 -1.95
CA LEU A 195 2.69 29.85 -0.51
C LEU A 195 3.77 30.58 0.29
N LYS A 196 4.87 31.02 -0.34
CA LYS A 196 5.94 31.80 0.32
C LYS A 196 5.36 32.99 1.07
N GLY A 197 5.64 33.04 2.38
CA GLY A 197 5.16 34.10 3.27
C GLY A 197 3.68 33.97 3.68
N SER A 198 3.06 32.85 3.44
CA SER A 198 1.74 32.54 3.98
C SER A 198 1.81 32.30 5.49
N ASP A 199 0.97 32.99 6.26
CA ASP A 199 0.79 32.73 7.70
C ASP A 199 -0.26 31.66 7.99
N LYS A 200 -0.98 31.22 6.95
CA LYS A 200 -2.05 30.23 7.09
C LYS A 200 -1.48 28.81 6.92
N PRO A 201 -1.78 27.87 7.83
CA PRO A 201 -1.28 26.52 7.72
C PRO A 201 -1.85 25.84 6.48
N PHE A 202 -1.04 25.01 5.85
CA PHE A 202 -1.41 24.32 4.61
C PHE A 202 -1.04 22.84 4.61
N VAL A 203 -1.71 22.10 3.75
CA VAL A 203 -1.35 20.74 3.38
C VAL A 203 -1.12 20.68 1.87
N VAL A 204 -0.01 20.14 1.43
CA VAL A 204 0.22 19.77 0.04
C VAL A 204 0.36 18.25 -0.03
N TYR A 205 -0.59 17.60 -0.70
CA TYR A 205 -0.51 16.20 -1.02
C TYR A 205 0.02 16.03 -2.43
N THR A 206 1.03 15.18 -2.58
CA THR A 206 1.67 14.82 -3.86
C THR A 206 1.63 13.31 -3.99
N GLY A 207 0.85 12.80 -4.94
CA GLY A 207 0.64 11.38 -5.15
C GLY A 207 1.00 10.95 -6.57
N PRO A 208 2.28 10.73 -6.91
CA PRO A 208 2.66 10.13 -8.18
C PRO A 208 2.14 8.70 -8.30
N LEU A 209 2.12 8.15 -9.54
CA LEU A 209 1.76 6.76 -9.78
C LEU A 209 2.97 5.82 -9.75
N GLY A 210 4.17 6.32 -9.90
CA GLY A 210 5.36 5.49 -9.82
C GLY A 210 5.61 4.96 -8.40
N PRO A 211 6.30 3.81 -8.30
CA PRO A 211 6.81 2.91 -9.36
C PRO A 211 5.84 1.81 -9.84
N HIS A 212 4.53 2.07 -9.92
CA HIS A 212 3.49 1.13 -10.40
C HIS A 212 3.84 0.52 -11.77
N ASP A 213 3.55 -0.76 -11.95
CA ASP A 213 3.65 -1.45 -13.23
C ASP A 213 2.73 -0.83 -14.33
N PRO A 214 3.08 -0.90 -15.62
CA PRO A 214 4.31 -1.44 -16.19
C PRO A 214 5.51 -0.53 -15.93
N TYR A 215 6.71 -1.12 -15.76
CA TYR A 215 7.91 -0.40 -15.34
C TYR A 215 8.57 0.36 -16.51
N PHE A 216 7.88 1.39 -16.99
CA PHE A 216 8.39 2.32 -17.98
C PHE A 216 9.13 3.45 -17.28
N VAL A 217 10.41 3.60 -17.55
CA VAL A 217 11.27 4.52 -16.79
C VAL A 217 12.08 5.42 -17.74
N PRO A 218 12.48 6.64 -17.31
CA PRO A 218 13.40 7.45 -18.10
C PRO A 218 14.77 6.80 -18.19
N GLN A 219 15.38 6.86 -19.39
CA GLN A 219 16.66 6.20 -19.66
C GLN A 219 17.75 6.61 -18.65
N ARG A 220 17.82 7.89 -18.29
CA ARG A 220 18.85 8.42 -17.37
C ARG A 220 18.83 7.78 -15.97
N PHE A 221 17.67 7.29 -15.48
CA PHE A 221 17.59 6.58 -14.20
C PHE A 221 17.93 5.10 -14.37
N LEU A 222 17.61 4.52 -15.51
CA LEU A 222 18.01 3.15 -15.83
C LEU A 222 19.54 3.03 -15.92
N ASP A 223 20.22 4.06 -16.44
CA ASP A 223 21.69 4.11 -16.57
C ASP A 223 22.42 4.15 -15.21
N LEU A 224 21.71 4.40 -14.11
CA LEU A 224 22.28 4.33 -12.75
C LEU A 224 22.59 2.90 -12.31
N TYR A 225 22.01 1.91 -12.95
CA TYR A 225 22.05 0.50 -12.53
C TYR A 225 22.76 -0.36 -13.58
N ASP A 226 23.86 -1.01 -13.17
CA ASP A 226 24.53 -2.01 -13.99
C ASP A 226 23.63 -3.25 -14.14
N PRO A 227 23.24 -3.66 -15.36
CA PRO A 227 22.40 -4.82 -15.58
C PRO A 227 23.01 -6.12 -15.05
N ASP A 228 24.36 -6.22 -15.05
CA ASP A 228 25.07 -7.40 -14.58
C ASP A 228 25.09 -7.52 -13.03
N ALA A 229 24.82 -6.42 -12.33
CA ALA A 229 24.76 -6.35 -10.86
C ALA A 229 23.35 -6.59 -10.28
N ILE A 230 22.35 -6.84 -11.11
CA ILE A 230 20.97 -7.08 -10.66
C ILE A 230 20.71 -8.56 -10.45
N ASP A 231 20.40 -8.94 -9.23
CA ASP A 231 19.97 -10.27 -8.86
C ASP A 231 18.46 -10.36 -8.78
N LEU A 232 17.92 -11.55 -9.02
CA LEU A 232 16.54 -11.87 -8.63
C LEU A 232 16.47 -12.10 -7.13
N PRO A 233 15.29 -11.88 -6.50
CA PRO A 233 15.09 -12.23 -5.10
C PRO A 233 15.43 -13.70 -4.80
N ASP A 234 15.94 -13.99 -3.60
CA ASP A 234 16.35 -15.34 -3.20
C ASP A 234 15.18 -16.35 -3.25
N ASN A 235 13.95 -15.88 -3.05
CA ASN A 235 12.73 -16.68 -3.13
C ASN A 235 12.07 -16.69 -4.54
N PHE A 236 12.75 -16.18 -5.59
CA PHE A 236 12.19 -16.12 -6.94
C PHE A 236 11.74 -17.49 -7.46
N ASP A 237 12.53 -18.52 -7.21
CA ASP A 237 12.31 -19.88 -7.72
C ASP A 237 11.37 -20.71 -6.82
N ASP A 238 10.71 -20.12 -5.79
CA ASP A 238 9.75 -20.82 -4.93
C ASP A 238 8.70 -21.54 -5.77
N PRO A 239 8.56 -22.88 -5.68
CA PRO A 239 7.53 -23.62 -6.41
C PRO A 239 6.12 -23.41 -5.87
N MET A 240 5.98 -22.87 -4.66
CA MET A 240 4.71 -22.64 -3.94
C MET A 240 3.80 -23.88 -3.89
N GLU A 241 4.38 -25.09 -3.74
CA GLU A 241 3.61 -26.34 -3.69
C GLU A 241 2.82 -26.51 -2.39
N ASP A 242 3.29 -25.88 -1.31
CA ASP A 242 2.69 -25.85 0.02
C ASP A 242 1.88 -24.57 0.28
N LYS A 243 1.46 -23.87 -0.78
CA LYS A 243 0.71 -22.61 -0.72
C LYS A 243 -0.58 -22.69 -1.53
N PRO A 244 -1.54 -21.77 -1.34
CA PRO A 244 -2.77 -21.75 -2.10
C PRO A 244 -2.54 -21.87 -3.62
N VAL A 245 -3.31 -22.73 -4.28
CA VAL A 245 -3.18 -23.01 -5.73
C VAL A 245 -3.30 -21.72 -6.55
N LEU A 246 -4.07 -20.76 -6.06
CA LEU A 246 -4.24 -19.45 -6.70
C LEU A 246 -2.91 -18.70 -6.86
N TYR A 247 -1.98 -18.86 -5.93
CA TYR A 247 -0.67 -18.20 -5.97
C TYR A 247 0.15 -18.69 -7.18
N ARG A 248 0.20 -20.00 -7.38
CA ARG A 248 0.85 -20.60 -8.57
C ARG A 248 0.19 -20.16 -9.88
N ARG A 249 -1.14 -20.09 -9.92
CA ARG A 249 -1.87 -19.57 -11.08
C ARG A 249 -1.55 -18.09 -11.35
N THR A 250 -1.31 -17.32 -10.32
CA THR A 250 -0.90 -15.91 -10.45
C THR A 250 0.53 -15.82 -11.00
N LYS A 251 1.45 -16.63 -10.47
CA LYS A 251 2.84 -16.74 -10.95
C LYS A 251 2.90 -17.14 -12.42
N SER A 252 2.11 -18.15 -12.84
CA SER A 252 2.17 -18.69 -14.20
C SER A 252 1.88 -17.67 -15.31
N ARG A 253 1.30 -16.52 -15.00
CA ARG A 253 1.13 -15.42 -15.96
C ARG A 253 2.47 -14.85 -16.45
N TYR A 254 3.51 -14.99 -15.65
CA TYR A 254 4.85 -14.45 -15.90
C TYR A 254 5.84 -15.48 -16.42
N ASP A 255 5.45 -16.77 -16.55
CA ASP A 255 6.31 -17.86 -17.07
C ASP A 255 6.76 -17.65 -18.52
N GLN A 256 6.15 -16.70 -19.23
CA GLN A 256 6.56 -16.32 -20.58
C GLN A 256 7.83 -15.47 -20.60
N LEU A 257 8.16 -14.80 -19.50
CA LEU A 257 9.36 -13.97 -19.40
C LEU A 257 10.59 -14.84 -19.19
N THR A 258 11.69 -14.50 -19.83
CA THR A 258 12.99 -15.13 -19.56
C THR A 258 13.57 -14.65 -18.23
N ARG A 259 14.56 -15.37 -17.70
CA ARG A 259 15.22 -14.98 -16.45
C ARG A 259 15.91 -13.61 -16.57
N GLU A 260 16.42 -13.26 -17.74
CA GLU A 260 16.99 -11.97 -18.06
C GLU A 260 15.92 -10.87 -18.05
N GLU A 261 14.74 -11.14 -18.61
CA GLU A 261 13.62 -10.20 -18.59
C GLU A 261 13.10 -9.97 -17.16
N HIS A 262 13.11 -10.99 -16.32
CA HIS A 262 12.80 -10.83 -14.90
C HIS A 262 13.83 -9.94 -14.19
N ARG A 263 15.14 -10.14 -14.41
CA ARG A 263 16.19 -9.27 -13.86
C ARG A 263 16.06 -7.82 -14.35
N GLU A 264 15.80 -7.66 -15.65
CA GLU A 264 15.58 -6.34 -16.21
C GLU A 264 14.34 -5.65 -15.61
N SER A 265 13.29 -6.41 -15.29
CA SER A 265 12.11 -5.87 -14.59
C SER A 265 12.47 -5.34 -13.19
N VAL A 266 13.29 -6.07 -12.41
CA VAL A 266 13.81 -5.62 -11.11
C VAL A 266 14.63 -4.34 -11.27
N ARG A 267 15.56 -4.31 -12.24
CA ARG A 267 16.40 -3.15 -12.55
C ARG A 267 15.55 -1.91 -12.83
N ARG A 268 14.49 -2.07 -13.62
CA ARG A 268 13.59 -0.96 -13.96
C ARG A 268 12.74 -0.49 -12.80
N PHE A 269 12.33 -1.40 -11.94
CA PHE A 269 11.67 -1.00 -10.71
C PHE A 269 12.59 -0.15 -9.82
N TYR A 270 13.87 -0.53 -9.66
CA TYR A 270 14.83 0.28 -8.92
C TYR A 270 15.04 1.67 -9.56
N ALA A 271 15.17 1.70 -10.89
CA ALA A 271 15.28 2.95 -11.65
C ALA A 271 14.03 3.82 -11.49
N PHE A 272 12.85 3.20 -11.40
CA PHE A 272 11.61 3.92 -11.18
C PHE A 272 11.54 4.52 -9.76
N CYS A 273 11.97 3.78 -8.74
CA CYS A 273 12.11 4.34 -7.40
C CYS A 273 13.08 5.53 -7.36
N SER A 274 14.21 5.46 -8.12
CA SER A 274 15.12 6.60 -8.25
C SER A 274 14.50 7.80 -8.96
N TYR A 275 13.58 7.56 -9.90
CA TYR A 275 12.82 8.63 -10.53
C TYR A 275 11.85 9.28 -9.53
N GLU A 276 11.17 8.50 -8.71
CA GLU A 276 10.28 9.02 -7.65
C GLU A 276 11.07 9.80 -6.59
N ASP A 277 12.27 9.33 -6.22
CA ASP A 277 13.19 10.07 -5.37
C ASP A 277 13.56 11.44 -5.97
N TYR A 278 13.83 11.49 -7.27
CA TYR A 278 14.10 12.76 -7.97
C TYR A 278 12.89 13.70 -7.93
N LEU A 279 11.66 13.18 -8.11
CA LEU A 279 10.45 13.98 -8.01
C LEU A 279 10.21 14.49 -6.58
N PHE A 280 10.46 13.65 -5.58
CA PHE A 280 10.45 14.06 -4.18
C PHE A 280 11.46 15.19 -3.93
N GLY A 281 12.68 15.07 -4.45
CA GLY A 281 13.71 16.12 -4.37
C GLY A 281 13.22 17.46 -4.91
N LYS A 282 12.55 17.48 -6.08
CA LYS A 282 11.97 18.72 -6.66
C LYS A 282 10.95 19.39 -5.73
N VAL A 283 10.13 18.61 -5.04
CA VAL A 283 9.13 19.13 -4.11
C VAL A 283 9.80 19.65 -2.84
N MET A 284 10.83 18.96 -2.36
CA MET A 284 11.63 19.37 -1.20
C MET A 284 12.41 20.68 -1.46
N ASP A 285 12.99 20.83 -2.65
CA ASP A 285 13.67 22.07 -3.07
C ASP A 285 12.68 23.26 -3.05
N ALA A 286 11.46 23.05 -3.55
CA ALA A 286 10.43 24.08 -3.51
C ALA A 286 10.02 24.45 -2.07
N LEU A 287 9.99 23.48 -1.16
CA LEU A 287 9.70 23.72 0.25
C LEU A 287 10.83 24.53 0.92
N GLU A 288 12.07 24.26 0.62
CA GLU A 288 13.22 25.03 1.09
C GLU A 288 13.21 26.46 0.52
N GLU A 289 12.98 26.64 -0.79
CA GLU A 289 12.88 27.94 -1.48
C GLU A 289 11.74 28.80 -0.97
N SER A 290 10.63 28.18 -0.55
CA SER A 290 9.48 28.90 0.03
C SER A 290 9.74 29.42 1.44
N GLY A 291 10.74 28.88 2.15
CA GLY A 291 11.07 29.19 3.54
C GLY A 291 10.24 28.39 4.58
N HIS A 292 9.43 27.44 4.13
CA HIS A 292 8.54 26.64 5.00
C HIS A 292 9.13 25.28 5.43
N LEU A 293 10.41 24.99 5.13
CA LEU A 293 11.02 23.70 5.44
C LEU A 293 11.01 23.38 6.96
N GLU A 294 11.23 24.39 7.81
CA GLU A 294 11.38 24.21 9.25
C GLU A 294 10.04 24.25 10.01
N ASP A 295 8.94 24.65 9.36
CA ASP A 295 7.60 24.68 9.94
C ASP A 295 6.64 23.65 9.32
N THR A 296 7.18 22.74 8.50
CA THR A 296 6.42 21.70 7.79
C THR A 296 6.76 20.29 8.29
N VAL A 297 5.73 19.53 8.62
CA VAL A 297 5.81 18.07 8.79
C VAL A 297 5.79 17.43 7.41
N ILE A 298 6.82 16.67 7.10
CA ILE A 298 7.00 15.99 5.82
C ILE A 298 6.77 14.51 6.04
N ILE A 299 5.87 13.93 5.27
CA ILE A 299 5.52 12.49 5.27
C ILE A 299 5.87 11.92 3.91
N TYR A 300 6.81 10.97 3.87
CA TYR A 300 7.08 10.13 2.71
C TYR A 300 6.56 8.73 2.99
N CYS A 301 5.63 8.24 2.20
CA CYS A 301 5.03 6.91 2.37
C CYS A 301 4.62 6.32 1.01
N SER A 302 4.27 5.03 1.01
CA SER A 302 3.65 4.35 -0.13
C SER A 302 2.31 3.74 0.28
N ASP A 303 1.44 3.50 -0.69
CA ASP A 303 0.13 2.89 -0.41
C ASP A 303 0.20 1.38 -0.22
N HIS A 304 1.02 0.67 -0.95
CA HIS A 304 1.37 -0.75 -0.80
C HIS A 304 2.70 -1.04 -1.50
N GLY A 305 3.22 -2.25 -1.32
CA GLY A 305 4.42 -2.70 -2.01
C GLY A 305 4.14 -3.38 -3.35
N ASP A 306 5.15 -4.08 -3.86
CA ASP A 306 5.15 -4.88 -5.09
C ASP A 306 6.01 -6.12 -4.86
N TYR A 307 5.64 -7.27 -5.43
CA TYR A 307 6.42 -8.49 -5.25
C TYR A 307 7.80 -8.44 -5.89
N ILE A 308 7.95 -7.75 -7.02
CA ILE A 308 9.24 -7.54 -7.73
C ILE A 308 10.02 -8.83 -7.94
N GLY A 309 9.34 -9.88 -8.37
CA GLY A 309 9.93 -11.18 -8.59
C GLY A 309 9.98 -12.09 -7.36
N SER A 310 9.72 -11.61 -6.15
CA SER A 310 9.58 -12.48 -4.98
C SER A 310 8.53 -13.56 -5.24
N HIS A 311 8.86 -14.81 -4.94
CA HIS A 311 8.07 -15.99 -5.29
C HIS A 311 7.73 -16.11 -6.79
N GLY A 312 8.48 -15.43 -7.67
CA GLY A 312 8.19 -15.32 -9.11
C GLY A 312 6.94 -14.51 -9.43
N LEU A 313 6.47 -13.70 -8.49
CA LEU A 313 5.31 -12.82 -8.61
C LEU A 313 5.71 -11.38 -8.97
N TRP A 314 4.77 -10.62 -9.51
CA TRP A 314 4.92 -9.23 -9.91
C TRP A 314 3.66 -8.44 -9.54
N ALA A 315 3.83 -7.12 -9.41
CA ALA A 315 2.77 -6.23 -8.97
C ALA A 315 2.25 -6.63 -7.57
N LYS A 316 0.96 -6.82 -7.42
CA LYS A 316 0.27 -7.09 -6.17
C LYS A 316 -0.85 -8.11 -6.36
N GLY A 317 -1.44 -8.55 -5.27
CA GLY A 317 -2.59 -9.46 -5.34
C GLY A 317 -2.89 -10.15 -4.03
N LEU A 318 -3.59 -11.28 -4.11
CA LEU A 318 -3.96 -12.09 -2.95
C LEU A 318 -2.78 -12.76 -2.23
N PRO A 319 -1.66 -13.18 -2.89
CA PRO A 319 -0.56 -13.76 -2.14
C PRO A 319 -0.11 -12.84 -1.00
N CYS A 320 -0.19 -13.33 0.25
CA CYS A 320 0.01 -12.50 1.45
C CYS A 320 1.49 -12.49 1.88
N PHE A 321 2.38 -12.16 0.94
CA PHE A 321 3.80 -12.05 1.23
C PHE A 321 4.20 -10.63 1.65
N GLU A 322 5.27 -10.54 2.43
CA GLU A 322 5.80 -9.32 3.03
C GLU A 322 5.91 -8.18 2.02
N GLU A 323 6.40 -8.47 0.83
CA GLU A 323 6.76 -7.49 -0.20
C GLU A 323 5.57 -6.64 -0.69
N ALA A 324 4.37 -7.22 -0.71
CA ALA A 324 3.17 -6.48 -1.13
C ALA A 324 2.56 -5.63 -0.02
N TYR A 325 2.86 -5.94 1.24
CA TYR A 325 2.24 -5.28 2.40
C TYR A 325 3.17 -4.30 3.11
N HIS A 326 4.49 -4.50 3.05
CA HIS A 326 5.48 -3.62 3.65
C HIS A 326 5.63 -2.33 2.83
N VAL A 327 5.34 -1.19 3.48
CA VAL A 327 5.29 0.14 2.83
C VAL A 327 6.38 1.07 3.35
N CYS A 328 6.73 2.05 2.52
CA CYS A 328 7.60 3.14 2.93
C CYS A 328 6.95 3.95 4.05
N SER A 329 7.73 4.38 5.04
CA SER A 329 7.26 5.24 6.10
C SER A 329 8.41 6.07 6.70
N MET A 330 8.45 7.35 6.33
CA MET A 330 9.40 8.32 6.90
C MET A 330 8.67 9.62 7.24
N ILE A 331 8.94 10.16 8.42
CA ILE A 331 8.32 11.41 8.87
C ILE A 331 9.38 12.31 9.50
N GLY A 332 9.47 13.54 9.00
CA GLY A 332 10.38 14.57 9.53
C GLY A 332 9.68 15.91 9.69
N GLY A 333 10.23 16.80 10.48
CA GLY A 333 9.68 18.15 10.68
C GLY A 333 9.86 18.70 12.08
N PRO A 334 9.18 19.79 12.43
CA PRO A 334 9.36 20.47 13.70
C PRO A 334 9.02 19.56 14.89
N GLY A 335 9.98 19.41 15.81
CA GLY A 335 9.82 18.61 17.03
C GLY A 335 9.87 17.09 16.82
N ILE A 336 10.13 16.63 15.60
CA ILE A 336 10.27 15.20 15.25
C ILE A 336 11.74 14.81 15.36
N LYS A 337 12.02 13.71 16.07
CA LYS A 337 13.37 13.14 16.15
C LYS A 337 13.69 12.35 14.87
N HIS A 338 14.96 12.31 14.50
CA HIS A 338 15.46 11.45 13.44
C HIS A 338 15.97 10.13 13.99
N GLY A 339 15.96 9.11 13.17
CA GLY A 339 16.43 7.76 13.49
C GLY A 339 15.59 6.67 12.88
N GLU A 340 15.76 5.45 13.35
CA GLU A 340 14.98 4.30 12.94
C GLU A 340 14.11 3.81 14.11
N CYS A 341 12.92 3.32 13.78
CA CYS A 341 11.95 2.77 14.72
C CYS A 341 11.36 1.49 14.15
N ASP A 342 11.43 0.40 14.91
CA ASP A 342 10.91 -0.91 14.52
C ASP A 342 9.52 -1.22 15.10
N ALA A 343 8.81 -0.20 15.58
CA ALA A 343 7.44 -0.34 15.99
C ALA A 343 6.52 -0.68 14.81
N PHE A 344 5.60 -1.60 15.02
CA PHE A 344 4.59 -1.94 14.02
C PHE A 344 3.65 -0.76 13.76
N LEU A 345 3.64 -0.25 12.52
CA LEU A 345 2.67 0.73 12.03
C LEU A 345 1.73 0.13 11.01
N SER A 346 0.52 0.66 10.99
CA SER A 346 -0.45 0.49 9.90
C SER A 346 -0.67 1.82 9.22
N LEU A 347 -1.01 1.84 7.94
CA LEU A 347 -1.45 3.08 7.28
C LEU A 347 -2.67 3.72 7.96
N ALA A 348 -3.45 2.97 8.74
CA ALA A 348 -4.51 3.50 9.58
C ALA A 348 -4.02 4.48 10.65
N ASP A 349 -2.75 4.41 11.03
CA ASP A 349 -2.18 5.23 12.11
C ASP A 349 -1.91 6.67 11.68
N TYR A 350 -1.86 6.94 10.36
CA TYR A 350 -1.52 8.26 9.85
C TYR A 350 -2.59 9.32 10.13
N ALA A 351 -3.87 8.98 9.93
CA ALA A 351 -4.96 9.94 10.15
C ALA A 351 -4.96 10.50 11.59
N PRO A 352 -5.00 9.68 12.65
CA PRO A 352 -4.93 10.20 14.03
C PRO A 352 -3.60 10.88 14.34
N THR A 353 -2.47 10.46 13.72
CA THR A 353 -1.17 11.10 13.92
C THR A 353 -1.11 12.49 13.31
N ILE A 354 -1.61 12.67 12.08
CA ILE A 354 -1.67 13.96 11.40
C ILE A 354 -2.52 14.95 12.22
N LEU A 355 -3.69 14.49 12.71
CA LEU A 355 -4.56 15.33 13.53
C LEU A 355 -3.93 15.71 14.87
N GLU A 356 -3.24 14.80 15.55
CA GLU A 356 -2.52 15.10 16.79
C GLU A 356 -1.37 16.07 16.56
N LEU A 357 -0.57 15.91 15.48
CA LEU A 357 0.49 16.84 15.09
C LEU A 357 -0.07 18.24 14.75
N ALA A 358 -1.27 18.31 14.18
CA ALA A 358 -1.98 19.54 13.90
C ALA A 358 -2.59 20.19 15.16
N GLY A 359 -2.55 19.50 16.30
CA GLY A 359 -3.18 19.96 17.56
C GLY A 359 -4.71 19.90 17.52
N ILE A 360 -5.28 19.05 16.67
CA ILE A 360 -6.72 18.89 16.49
C ILE A 360 -7.21 17.71 17.34
N ASN A 361 -8.09 18.00 18.29
CA ASN A 361 -8.81 16.99 19.04
C ASN A 361 -10.12 16.63 18.32
N THR A 362 -10.42 15.36 18.24
CA THR A 362 -11.64 14.85 17.61
C THR A 362 -12.21 13.68 18.40
N ASP A 363 -13.54 13.58 18.44
CA ASP A 363 -14.26 12.46 19.05
C ASP A 363 -14.45 11.27 18.06
N ARG A 364 -13.86 11.37 16.86
CA ARG A 364 -13.97 10.32 15.87
C ARG A 364 -13.30 9.03 16.35
N HIS A 365 -13.95 7.93 16.03
CA HIS A 365 -13.33 6.61 16.17
C HIS A 365 -12.24 6.40 15.10
N PHE A 366 -11.09 5.90 15.53
CA PHE A 366 -10.01 5.39 14.69
C PHE A 366 -9.65 3.99 15.17
N THR A 367 -9.45 3.07 14.25
CA THR A 367 -8.78 1.78 14.53
C THR A 367 -7.27 1.97 14.53
N GLY A 368 -6.78 2.92 13.75
CA GLY A 368 -5.40 3.42 13.83
C GLY A 368 -5.12 4.12 15.15
N ARG A 369 -3.84 4.19 15.51
CA ARG A 369 -3.35 4.83 16.73
C ARG A 369 -2.30 5.88 16.39
N SER A 370 -2.38 7.04 17.01
CA SER A 370 -1.33 8.04 16.83
C SER A 370 0.03 7.53 17.31
N PHE A 371 1.03 7.64 16.45
CA PHE A 371 2.41 7.29 16.75
C PHE A 371 3.31 8.50 17.05
N VAL A 372 2.70 9.65 17.37
CA VAL A 372 3.41 10.87 17.81
C VAL A 372 4.41 10.59 18.95
N PRO A 373 4.15 9.72 19.95
CA PRO A 373 5.15 9.42 20.95
C PRO A 373 6.49 8.91 20.36
N PHE A 374 6.47 8.03 19.36
CA PHE A 374 7.70 7.57 18.70
C PHE A 374 8.41 8.71 17.98
N LEU A 375 7.67 9.62 17.34
CA LEU A 375 8.24 10.81 16.70
C LEU A 375 8.94 11.74 17.69
N LYS A 376 8.53 11.72 18.95
CA LYS A 376 9.18 12.42 20.08
C LYS A 376 10.31 11.60 20.71
N GLY A 377 10.55 10.38 20.24
CA GLY A 377 11.55 9.44 20.80
C GLY A 377 11.11 8.79 22.10
N GLU A 378 9.81 8.67 22.32
CA GLU A 378 9.18 7.99 23.43
C GLU A 378 8.70 6.61 22.98
N THR A 379 8.77 5.60 23.84
CA THR A 379 8.20 4.27 23.57
C THR A 379 6.95 4.10 24.43
N PRO A 380 5.74 4.10 23.84
CA PRO A 380 4.51 3.89 24.59
C PRO A 380 4.52 2.51 25.28
N ALA A 381 4.13 2.46 26.55
CA ALA A 381 4.06 1.21 27.32
C ALA A 381 3.04 0.21 26.73
N GLN A 382 2.07 0.68 26.00
CA GLN A 382 1.02 -0.13 25.36
C GLN A 382 0.93 0.18 23.85
N TRP A 383 1.90 -0.29 23.10
CA TRP A 383 1.82 -0.29 21.64
C TRP A 383 1.51 -1.71 21.14
N ARG A 384 1.02 -1.78 19.91
CA ARG A 384 0.72 -3.09 19.28
C ARG A 384 2.00 -3.88 19.05
N THR A 385 1.90 -5.19 19.18
CA THR A 385 2.95 -6.16 18.85
C THR A 385 2.63 -6.96 17.60
N GLU A 386 1.51 -6.67 16.97
CA GLU A 386 1.04 -7.34 15.75
C GLU A 386 0.39 -6.36 14.77
N CYS A 387 0.38 -6.75 13.49
CA CYS A 387 -0.35 -6.13 12.41
C CYS A 387 -1.42 -7.07 11.83
N TYR A 388 -2.42 -6.46 11.20
CA TYR A 388 -3.57 -7.15 10.63
C TYR A 388 -3.78 -6.72 9.18
N THR A 389 -4.27 -7.66 8.35
CA THR A 389 -4.67 -7.37 6.98
C THR A 389 -6.09 -7.81 6.70
N GLN A 390 -6.76 -7.07 5.82
CA GLN A 390 -8.12 -7.38 5.37
C GLN A 390 -8.20 -7.19 3.87
N THR A 391 -8.25 -8.25 3.09
CA THR A 391 -8.48 -8.16 1.64
C THR A 391 -9.56 -9.13 1.19
N ASN A 392 -10.34 -8.73 0.19
CA ASN A 392 -11.29 -9.57 -0.53
C ASN A 392 -10.83 -9.81 -1.98
N GLY A 393 -9.55 -9.50 -2.27
CA GLY A 393 -8.99 -9.57 -3.61
C GLY A 393 -9.37 -8.35 -4.46
N ASN A 394 -8.89 -8.31 -5.69
CA ASN A 394 -9.16 -7.25 -6.65
C ASN A 394 -9.70 -7.81 -7.96
N GLU A 395 -8.87 -8.11 -8.96
CA GLU A 395 -9.30 -8.76 -10.20
C GLU A 395 -9.77 -10.20 -9.96
N ILE A 396 -9.21 -10.85 -8.94
CA ILE A 396 -9.59 -12.19 -8.48
C ILE A 396 -10.08 -12.06 -7.05
N TYR A 397 -11.27 -12.54 -6.77
CA TYR A 397 -11.84 -12.51 -5.44
C TYR A 397 -11.30 -13.63 -4.55
N GLY A 398 -11.10 -13.30 -3.29
CA GLY A 398 -10.75 -14.24 -2.24
C GLY A 398 -10.74 -13.51 -0.90
N ILE A 399 -11.60 -13.91 0.03
CA ILE A 399 -11.57 -13.36 1.38
C ILE A 399 -10.35 -13.92 2.09
N GLN A 400 -9.43 -13.03 2.45
CA GLN A 400 -8.21 -13.36 3.14
C GLN A 400 -8.01 -12.40 4.31
N ARG A 401 -7.57 -12.92 5.43
CA ARG A 401 -7.21 -12.17 6.63
C ARG A 401 -5.88 -12.67 7.15
N ALA A 402 -4.98 -11.75 7.47
CA ALA A 402 -3.74 -12.14 8.11
C ALA A 402 -3.51 -11.41 9.42
N VAL A 403 -2.82 -12.07 10.31
CA VAL A 403 -2.25 -11.50 11.52
C VAL A 403 -0.79 -11.93 11.61
N PHE A 404 0.10 -10.97 11.85
CA PHE A 404 1.52 -11.25 11.99
C PHE A 404 2.13 -10.41 13.12
N ASN A 405 3.05 -11.03 13.81
CA ASN A 405 3.87 -10.41 14.84
C ASN A 405 5.36 -10.60 14.48
N GLY A 406 6.31 -10.16 15.15
CA GLY A 406 7.73 -10.28 14.74
C GLY A 406 8.22 -11.71 14.49
N LYS A 407 7.46 -12.74 14.86
CA LYS A 407 7.85 -14.15 14.70
C LYS A 407 6.90 -14.93 13.80
N TRP A 408 5.60 -14.84 14.03
CA TRP A 408 4.61 -15.67 13.36
C TRP A 408 3.73 -14.84 12.43
N LYS A 409 3.43 -15.38 11.25
CA LYS A 409 2.42 -14.87 10.35
C LYS A 409 1.43 -15.98 10.04
N TYR A 410 0.17 -15.74 10.37
CA TYR A 410 -0.96 -16.63 10.05
C TYR A 410 -1.84 -15.97 9.03
N VAL A 411 -2.23 -16.71 7.99
CA VAL A 411 -3.12 -16.25 6.91
C VAL A 411 -4.32 -17.18 6.81
N PHE A 412 -5.49 -16.66 7.07
CA PHE A 412 -6.77 -17.33 6.81
C PHE A 412 -7.17 -17.12 5.35
N ASN A 413 -7.44 -18.20 4.64
CA ASN A 413 -7.84 -18.21 3.24
C ASN A 413 -9.22 -18.88 3.06
N SER A 414 -10.24 -18.10 2.64
CA SER A 414 -11.55 -18.67 2.35
C SER A 414 -11.61 -19.52 1.08
N PHE A 415 -10.56 -19.53 0.29
CA PHE A 415 -10.50 -20.11 -1.05
C PHE A 415 -9.51 -21.28 -1.16
N ASP A 416 -8.74 -21.55 -0.11
CA ASP A 416 -7.76 -22.65 -0.03
C ASP A 416 -7.39 -22.89 1.44
N TYR A 417 -6.37 -23.73 1.70
CA TYR A 417 -5.83 -23.96 3.03
C TYR A 417 -5.12 -22.74 3.58
N ASP A 418 -5.13 -22.62 4.90
CA ASP A 418 -4.48 -21.54 5.63
C ASP A 418 -2.95 -21.66 5.60
N GLU A 419 -2.30 -20.56 5.97
CA GLU A 419 -0.84 -20.48 5.99
C GLU A 419 -0.32 -20.08 7.38
N LEU A 420 0.84 -20.63 7.75
CA LEU A 420 1.62 -20.21 8.91
C LEU A 420 3.10 -20.18 8.55
N TYR A 421 3.74 -19.06 8.82
CA TYR A 421 5.17 -18.84 8.59
C TYR A 421 5.89 -18.49 9.89
N ASP A 422 7.13 -19.00 10.06
CA ASP A 422 8.07 -18.59 11.11
C ASP A 422 9.02 -17.53 10.54
N LEU A 423 8.66 -16.27 10.68
CA LEU A 423 9.41 -15.14 10.09
C LEU A 423 10.83 -14.95 10.68
N GLU A 424 11.13 -15.55 11.84
CA GLU A 424 12.50 -15.53 12.41
C GLU A 424 13.41 -16.51 11.70
N ASN A 425 12.90 -17.68 11.31
CA ASN A 425 13.70 -18.76 10.70
C ASN A 425 13.47 -18.84 9.17
N ASP A 426 12.38 -18.30 8.67
CA ASP A 426 12.00 -18.27 7.26
C ASP A 426 11.44 -16.87 6.91
N PRO A 427 12.28 -15.82 6.92
CA PRO A 427 11.84 -14.47 6.60
C PRO A 427 11.39 -14.29 5.13
N SER A 428 11.76 -15.23 4.26
CA SER A 428 11.35 -15.25 2.85
C SER A 428 10.05 -16.05 2.61
N GLU A 429 9.38 -16.52 3.65
CA GLU A 429 8.07 -17.20 3.60
C GLU A 429 8.02 -18.40 2.63
N LEU A 430 9.11 -19.17 2.57
CA LEU A 430 9.25 -20.30 1.67
C LEU A 430 8.46 -21.53 2.10
N HIS A 431 8.20 -21.71 3.41
CA HIS A 431 7.64 -22.93 3.98
C HIS A 431 6.36 -22.66 4.76
N ASN A 432 5.21 -23.05 4.21
CA ASN A 432 3.95 -23.07 4.96
C ASN A 432 3.90 -24.24 5.93
N LEU A 433 3.98 -23.99 7.21
CA LEU A 433 4.10 -24.99 8.28
C LEU A 433 2.82 -25.79 8.55
N ILE A 434 1.68 -25.38 7.95
CA ILE A 434 0.36 -25.96 8.24
C ILE A 434 -0.45 -26.33 6.97
N TYR A 435 0.16 -26.28 5.79
CA TYR A 435 -0.57 -26.57 4.56
C TYR A 435 -1.24 -27.95 4.59
N GLY A 436 -2.58 -27.96 4.43
CA GLY A 436 -3.37 -29.18 4.41
C GLY A 436 -4.69 -29.07 5.20
N PRO A 437 -5.50 -30.14 5.23
CA PRO A 437 -6.88 -30.10 5.71
C PRO A 437 -7.06 -30.08 7.23
N HIS A 438 -6.02 -30.29 8.02
CA HIS A 438 -6.13 -30.43 9.48
C HIS A 438 -5.01 -29.72 10.24
N PRO A 439 -4.89 -28.39 10.11
CA PRO A 439 -3.83 -27.63 10.78
C PRO A 439 -3.93 -27.71 12.32
N GLU A 440 -5.13 -27.97 12.88
CA GLU A 440 -5.36 -28.17 14.31
C GLU A 440 -4.69 -29.44 14.87
N ASN A 441 -4.26 -30.36 14.01
CA ASN A 441 -3.52 -31.57 14.40
C ASN A 441 -1.99 -31.40 14.23
N SER A 442 -1.54 -30.23 13.75
CA SER A 442 -0.11 -29.96 13.55
C SER A 442 0.60 -29.70 14.90
N PRO A 443 1.93 -29.80 14.94
CA PRO A 443 2.73 -29.40 16.10
C PRO A 443 2.59 -27.90 16.44
N TYR A 444 2.06 -27.10 15.51
CA TYR A 444 1.85 -25.65 15.64
C TYR A 444 0.43 -25.29 16.11
N LYS A 445 -0.37 -26.27 16.54
CA LYS A 445 -1.77 -26.10 16.94
C LYS A 445 -1.99 -24.91 17.89
N ASP A 446 -1.19 -24.78 18.93
CA ASP A 446 -1.38 -23.73 19.95
C ASP A 446 -1.06 -22.34 19.37
N ILE A 447 -0.09 -22.26 18.46
CA ILE A 447 0.27 -21.04 17.75
C ILE A 447 -0.88 -20.64 16.82
N VAL A 448 -1.37 -21.57 15.99
CA VAL A 448 -2.52 -21.34 15.11
C VAL A 448 -3.74 -20.89 15.91
N ARG A 449 -4.02 -21.55 17.06
CA ARG A 449 -5.14 -21.17 17.93
C ARG A 449 -5.02 -19.74 18.45
N GLU A 450 -3.82 -19.32 18.88
CA GLU A 450 -3.60 -17.97 19.38
C GLU A 450 -3.70 -16.92 18.23
N MET A 451 -3.17 -17.23 17.06
CA MET A 451 -3.27 -16.35 15.91
C MET A 451 -4.72 -16.21 15.40
N CYS A 452 -5.50 -17.32 15.38
CA CYS A 452 -6.93 -17.28 15.13
C CYS A 452 -7.66 -16.41 16.16
N ARG A 453 -7.31 -16.51 17.46
CA ARG A 453 -7.90 -15.67 18.52
C ARG A 453 -7.67 -14.19 18.24
N LYS A 454 -6.45 -13.81 17.88
CA LYS A 454 -6.12 -12.43 17.52
C LYS A 454 -6.91 -11.97 16.28
N MET A 455 -6.95 -12.78 15.24
CA MET A 455 -7.71 -12.50 14.01
C MET A 455 -9.21 -12.28 14.31
N TRP A 456 -9.85 -13.18 15.08
CA TRP A 456 -11.26 -13.05 15.40
C TRP A 456 -11.56 -11.85 16.28
N ARG A 457 -10.69 -11.55 17.26
CA ARG A 457 -10.82 -10.34 18.08
C ARG A 457 -10.74 -9.08 17.23
N PHE A 458 -9.81 -9.04 16.29
CA PHE A 458 -9.68 -7.93 15.35
C PHE A 458 -10.90 -7.81 14.46
N ALA A 459 -11.36 -8.91 13.86
CA ALA A 459 -12.57 -8.93 13.03
C ALA A 459 -13.81 -8.45 13.81
N TYR A 460 -13.96 -8.86 15.07
CA TYR A 460 -15.03 -8.38 15.94
C TYR A 460 -14.94 -6.88 16.18
N ASN A 461 -13.77 -6.37 16.55
CA ASN A 461 -13.55 -4.96 16.88
C ASN A 461 -13.71 -4.03 15.66
N THR A 462 -13.41 -4.52 14.45
CA THR A 462 -13.54 -3.75 13.19
C THR A 462 -14.84 -4.05 12.45
N HIS A 463 -15.78 -4.76 13.06
CA HIS A 463 -17.06 -5.14 12.45
C HIS A 463 -16.90 -5.84 11.08
N ASP A 464 -15.93 -6.74 10.96
CA ASP A 464 -15.64 -7.44 9.71
C ASP A 464 -16.70 -8.51 9.40
N ASN A 465 -17.80 -8.07 8.82
CA ASN A 465 -18.92 -8.93 8.49
C ASN A 465 -18.63 -9.92 7.36
N CYS A 466 -17.55 -9.75 6.59
CA CYS A 466 -17.18 -10.68 5.52
C CYS A 466 -16.78 -12.06 6.05
N VAL A 467 -16.22 -12.14 7.25
CA VAL A 467 -15.83 -13.41 7.90
C VAL A 467 -16.86 -13.92 8.92
N ASN A 468 -17.96 -13.20 9.14
CA ASN A 468 -18.98 -13.54 10.13
C ASN A 468 -19.96 -14.69 9.72
N PRO A 469 -20.29 -14.93 8.41
CA PRO A 469 -21.21 -16.03 8.06
C PRO A 469 -20.70 -17.38 8.54
N TYR A 470 -21.63 -18.25 8.99
CA TYR A 470 -21.28 -19.52 9.66
C TYR A 470 -20.38 -20.44 8.81
N ILE A 471 -20.56 -20.46 7.49
CA ILE A 471 -19.69 -21.25 6.59
C ILE A 471 -18.26 -20.70 6.65
N MET A 472 -18.10 -19.39 6.60
CA MET A 472 -16.80 -18.74 6.66
C MET A 472 -16.09 -19.02 7.98
N THR A 473 -16.81 -18.92 9.10
CA THR A 473 -16.26 -19.22 10.42
C THR A 473 -15.89 -20.70 10.58
N ALA A 474 -16.61 -21.60 9.89
CA ALA A 474 -16.36 -23.04 9.93
C ALA A 474 -15.16 -23.48 9.07
N LEU A 475 -14.68 -22.63 8.15
CA LEU A 475 -13.46 -22.91 7.39
C LEU A 475 -12.19 -22.70 8.22
N ALA A 476 -12.24 -21.83 9.23
CA ALA A 476 -11.09 -21.62 10.10
C ALA A 476 -10.86 -22.82 11.02
N PRO A 477 -9.60 -23.21 11.29
CA PRO A 477 -9.26 -24.34 12.17
C PRO A 477 -9.76 -24.11 13.62
N PHE A 478 -9.84 -22.86 14.03
CA PHE A 478 -10.45 -22.44 15.30
C PHE A 478 -11.39 -21.27 15.03
N GLY A 479 -12.69 -21.50 15.16
CA GLY A 479 -13.72 -20.48 14.96
C GLY A 479 -13.80 -19.45 16.10
N PRO A 480 -14.67 -18.43 15.97
CA PRO A 480 -14.77 -17.30 16.90
C PRO A 480 -15.22 -17.71 18.32
N GLY A 481 -15.73 -18.93 18.51
CA GLY A 481 -16.07 -19.46 19.84
C GLY A 481 -14.89 -19.45 20.83
N ILE A 482 -13.64 -19.38 20.36
CA ILE A 482 -12.46 -19.23 21.23
C ILE A 482 -12.39 -17.88 21.95
N LEU A 483 -13.26 -16.93 21.60
CA LEU A 483 -13.38 -15.62 22.27
C LEU A 483 -14.37 -15.62 23.44
N GLN A 484 -15.11 -16.71 23.70
CA GLN A 484 -16.17 -16.71 24.73
C GLN A 484 -15.66 -16.30 26.10
N ASP A 485 -14.49 -16.78 26.51
CA ASP A 485 -13.86 -16.43 27.78
C ASP A 485 -13.47 -14.92 27.87
N ASP A 486 -13.32 -14.27 26.73
CA ASP A 486 -12.95 -12.85 26.61
C ASP A 486 -14.18 -11.94 26.56
N LEU A 487 -15.29 -12.41 25.94
CA LEU A 487 -16.53 -11.64 25.77
C LEU A 487 -17.33 -11.51 27.08
N GLU A 488 -17.19 -12.44 28.01
CA GLU A 488 -17.82 -12.37 29.34
C GLU A 488 -17.19 -11.29 30.25
N ARG A 489 -16.06 -10.68 29.80
CA ARG A 489 -15.33 -9.62 30.53
C ARG A 489 -15.60 -8.21 30.03
N PHE A 490 -16.43 -8.06 29.02
CA PHE A 490 -16.91 -6.79 28.47
C PHE A 490 -18.42 -6.63 28.69
#